data_f017e350029f95349330b20e9d60c91b
#
_entry.id   f017e350029f95349330b20e9d60c91b
#
_cell.length_a   1.000
_cell.length_b   1.000
_cell.length_c   1.000
_cell.angle_alpha   90.00
_cell.angle_beta   90.00
_cell.angle_gamma   90.00
#
_symmetry.space_group_name_H-M   'P 1'
#
loop_
_entity.id
_entity.type
_entity.pdbx_description
1 polymer ?
#
loop_
_entity_poly.entity_id
_entity_poly.type
_entity_poly.pdbx_seq_one_letter_code
_entity_poly.pdbx_strand_id
1 'polypeptide(L)'
;ISYQPSEYVKRYFPRKSFSLALIDEAHEYKVAGSAQGQAMAVLCGEAEKVLCLTGTLMGGYASDLFHLLFRAMPSEMLKLGFGPTQGGSFFSAEARFMAHYGCLIDVYKSQENGTFKTARGKKVASQTRKAPGFSATGIARFVLPYAVFMRLQDVGDVLPDYHEETRFIPMTAVMQTAYHRLNVCLGNRLRTALAHRDNSLTGVVINVLLRWPDTCFRAETITHPRDRRDILAETASLFADDAPTPKEADVIDLCLQEKQQGRRVLVYTVYTGGHDTATRLRQLMQQHGLKAAVLRSTVSSDAREDWIADQVEHGIDVLITNPELVKTGLDLLAFPTIYFCQTGYNVYTAAQASRRSW
;
A
#
# COMPACT_ATOMS: atom_id res chain seq x y z
N ILE A 1 20.94 11.83 25.97
CA ILE A 1 21.25 10.95 24.84
C ILE A 1 20.20 9.84 24.87
N SER A 2 19.22 9.87 23.95
CA SER A 2 18.27 8.77 23.79
C SER A 2 18.88 7.71 22.87
N TYR A 3 19.10 6.53 23.39
CA TYR A 3 19.47 5.37 22.56
C TYR A 3 18.20 4.75 21.96
N GLN A 4 18.28 4.27 20.72
CA GLN A 4 17.27 3.36 20.21
C GLN A 4 17.32 2.06 21.06
N PRO A 5 16.17 1.44 21.40
CA PRO A 5 16.13 0.25 22.25
C PRO A 5 17.02 -0.89 21.78
N SER A 6 17.13 -1.12 20.46
CA SER A 6 18.01 -2.15 19.88
C SER A 6 19.49 -1.88 20.14
N GLU A 7 19.94 -0.63 20.06
CA GLU A 7 21.32 -0.25 20.37
C GLU A 7 21.62 -0.34 21.86
N TYR A 8 20.63 -0.08 22.71
CA TYR A 8 20.74 -0.30 24.15
C TYR A 8 20.96 -1.78 24.48
N VAL A 9 20.16 -2.66 23.88
CA VAL A 9 20.30 -4.12 24.03
C VAL A 9 21.70 -4.55 23.60
N LYS A 10 22.16 -4.16 22.41
CA LYS A 10 23.48 -4.51 21.90
C LYS A 10 24.65 -4.09 22.79
N ARG A 11 24.51 -2.96 23.49
CA ARG A 11 25.60 -2.39 24.32
C ARG A 11 25.66 -2.96 25.73
N TYR A 12 24.48 -3.22 26.32
CA TYR A 12 24.40 -3.46 27.76
C TYR A 12 23.98 -4.88 28.10
N PHE A 13 23.47 -5.66 27.14
CA PHE A 13 23.14 -7.06 27.38
C PHE A 13 24.29 -7.96 26.91
N PRO A 14 24.53 -9.09 27.62
CA PRO A 14 25.42 -10.12 27.13
C PRO A 14 24.93 -10.67 25.78
N ARG A 15 25.86 -11.10 24.92
CA ARG A 15 25.50 -11.72 23.64
C ARG A 15 24.61 -12.94 23.87
N LYS A 16 23.60 -13.10 23.00
CA LYS A 16 22.63 -14.20 23.09
C LYS A 16 21.87 -14.24 24.42
N SER A 17 21.57 -13.06 24.99
CA SER A 17 20.73 -12.95 26.20
C SER A 17 19.30 -13.39 26.03
N PHE A 18 18.82 -13.46 24.80
CA PHE A 18 17.45 -13.84 24.49
C PHE A 18 17.42 -15.22 23.82
N SER A 19 16.60 -16.12 24.33
CA SER A 19 16.41 -17.43 23.70
C SER A 19 15.59 -17.34 22.40
N LEU A 20 14.71 -16.34 22.28
CA LEU A 20 13.86 -16.13 21.12
C LEU A 20 13.65 -14.63 20.85
N ALA A 21 13.82 -14.21 19.58
CA ALA A 21 13.32 -12.94 19.05
C ALA A 21 12.07 -13.22 18.24
N LEU A 22 10.97 -12.59 18.60
CA LEU A 22 9.69 -12.63 17.92
C LEU A 22 9.53 -11.34 17.13
N ILE A 23 9.48 -11.43 15.80
CA ILE A 23 9.38 -10.28 14.90
C ILE A 23 8.01 -10.29 14.26
N ASP A 24 7.12 -9.44 14.77
CA ASP A 24 5.80 -9.25 14.19
C ASP A 24 5.86 -8.34 12.96
N GLU A 25 4.95 -8.57 12.01
CA GLU A 25 4.90 -7.88 10.70
C GLU A 25 6.29 -7.81 10.02
N ALA A 26 7.00 -8.94 10.02
CA ALA A 26 8.39 -9.03 9.57
C ALA A 26 8.63 -8.44 8.17
N HIS A 27 7.61 -8.41 7.30
CA HIS A 27 7.69 -7.82 5.97
C HIS A 27 7.96 -6.31 5.97
N GLU A 28 7.70 -5.58 7.06
CA GLU A 28 8.00 -4.14 7.16
C GLU A 28 9.51 -3.88 7.28
N TYR A 29 10.27 -4.87 7.71
CA TYR A 29 11.72 -4.77 7.90
C TYR A 29 12.54 -5.12 6.65
N LYS A 30 11.93 -5.24 5.47
CA LYS A 30 12.59 -5.66 4.22
C LYS A 30 13.51 -4.61 3.59
N VAL A 31 13.38 -3.33 3.93
CA VAL A 31 14.13 -2.25 3.29
C VAL A 31 15.60 -2.26 3.75
N ALA A 32 16.53 -2.25 2.79
CA ALA A 32 17.96 -2.42 3.00
C ALA A 32 18.58 -1.49 4.05
N GLY A 33 18.34 -0.19 3.95
CA GLY A 33 18.94 0.84 4.80
C GLY A 33 18.02 1.44 5.87
N SER A 34 16.84 0.86 6.10
CA SER A 34 15.88 1.42 7.07
C SER A 34 16.37 1.24 8.51
N ALA A 35 16.11 2.23 9.37
CA ALA A 35 16.42 2.17 10.80
C ALA A 35 15.74 0.96 11.48
N GLN A 36 14.49 0.67 11.10
CA GLN A 36 13.74 -0.50 11.57
C GLN A 36 14.42 -1.81 11.17
N GLY A 37 14.84 -1.95 9.91
CA GLY A 37 15.54 -3.13 9.44
C GLY A 37 16.89 -3.34 10.12
N GLN A 38 17.61 -2.26 10.47
CA GLN A 38 18.85 -2.32 11.25
C GLN A 38 18.57 -2.77 12.69
N ALA A 39 17.50 -2.21 13.32
CA ALA A 39 17.06 -2.62 14.66
C ALA A 39 16.72 -4.12 14.70
N MET A 40 15.98 -4.63 13.72
CA MET A 40 15.71 -6.06 13.57
C MET A 40 17.01 -6.88 13.48
N ALA A 41 17.96 -6.47 12.64
CA ALA A 41 19.23 -7.20 12.49
C ALA A 41 20.00 -7.28 13.82
N VAL A 42 20.01 -6.20 14.60
CA VAL A 42 20.65 -6.18 15.92
C VAL A 42 19.95 -7.15 16.87
N LEU A 43 18.62 -7.07 17.00
CA LEU A 43 17.85 -7.93 17.92
C LEU A 43 17.95 -9.41 17.54
N CYS A 44 17.84 -9.73 16.25
CA CYS A 44 18.03 -11.11 15.76
C CYS A 44 19.46 -11.62 16.05
N GLY A 45 20.47 -10.73 15.99
CA GLY A 45 21.86 -11.06 16.36
C GLY A 45 22.02 -11.41 17.85
N GLU A 46 21.25 -10.81 18.73
CA GLU A 46 21.28 -11.00 20.18
C GLU A 46 20.33 -12.12 20.68
N ALA A 47 19.59 -12.77 19.80
CA ALA A 47 18.74 -13.91 20.12
C ALA A 47 19.32 -15.24 19.59
N GLU A 48 19.05 -16.34 20.29
CA GLU A 48 19.46 -17.68 19.87
C GLU A 48 18.61 -18.16 18.66
N LYS A 49 17.31 -17.89 18.73
CA LYS A 49 16.31 -18.24 17.69
C LYS A 49 15.55 -17.01 17.26
N VAL A 50 15.07 -17.03 16.03
CA VAL A 50 14.26 -15.95 15.45
C VAL A 50 12.98 -16.56 14.88
N LEU A 51 11.83 -15.98 15.24
CA LEU A 51 10.53 -16.29 14.66
C LEU A 51 9.96 -15.02 14.05
N CYS A 52 9.76 -15.04 12.73
CA CYS A 52 9.15 -13.96 11.99
C CYS A 52 7.66 -14.28 11.74
N LEU A 53 6.79 -13.38 12.14
CA LEU A 53 5.35 -13.46 11.87
C LEU A 53 5.00 -12.45 10.78
N THR A 54 4.21 -12.86 9.80
CA THR A 54 3.73 -11.95 8.76
C THR A 54 2.56 -12.53 8.00
N GLY A 55 1.56 -11.73 7.73
CA GLY A 55 0.47 -12.08 6.81
C GLY A 55 0.90 -12.08 5.34
N THR A 56 2.07 -11.50 5.01
CA THR A 56 2.59 -11.40 3.63
C THR A 56 4.09 -11.56 3.63
N LEU A 57 4.56 -12.71 3.21
CA LEU A 57 5.99 -13.01 3.20
C LEU A 57 6.77 -12.12 2.22
N MET A 58 6.18 -11.78 1.08
CA MET A 58 6.85 -11.11 -0.04
C MET A 58 5.91 -10.13 -0.74
N GLY A 59 6.37 -8.91 -1.01
CA GLY A 59 5.62 -7.88 -1.75
C GLY A 59 5.64 -8.04 -3.27
N GLY A 60 6.07 -9.21 -3.77
CA GLY A 60 6.12 -9.55 -5.18
C GLY A 60 7.54 -9.78 -5.72
N TYR A 61 8.57 -9.17 -5.15
CA TYR A 61 9.93 -9.27 -5.65
C TYR A 61 10.81 -10.13 -4.73
N ALA A 62 11.66 -10.96 -5.30
CA ALA A 62 12.62 -11.76 -4.52
C ALA A 62 13.57 -10.90 -3.68
N SER A 63 13.87 -9.66 -4.11
CA SER A 63 14.66 -8.71 -3.32
C SER A 63 14.01 -8.35 -1.97
N ASP A 64 12.70 -8.45 -1.84
CA ASP A 64 12.01 -8.20 -0.57
C ASP A 64 12.40 -9.24 0.48
N LEU A 65 12.62 -10.49 0.06
CA LEU A 65 13.06 -11.57 0.93
C LEU A 65 14.54 -11.50 1.28
N PHE A 66 15.38 -10.99 0.40
CA PHE A 66 16.83 -10.99 0.58
C PHE A 66 17.27 -10.42 1.94
N HIS A 67 16.82 -9.19 2.24
CA HIS A 67 17.20 -8.53 3.48
C HIS A 67 16.54 -9.15 4.72
N LEU A 68 15.32 -9.63 4.59
CA LEU A 68 14.62 -10.33 5.66
C LEU A 68 15.34 -11.63 6.01
N LEU A 69 15.66 -12.46 5.01
CA LEU A 69 16.39 -13.70 5.18
C LEU A 69 17.78 -13.48 5.77
N PHE A 70 18.50 -12.45 5.29
CA PHE A 70 19.83 -12.14 5.83
C PHE A 70 19.78 -11.72 7.29
N ARG A 71 18.76 -11.01 7.74
CA ARG A 71 18.57 -10.60 9.13
C ARG A 71 18.14 -11.76 10.03
N ALA A 72 17.25 -12.61 9.53
CA ALA A 72 16.74 -13.74 10.30
C ALA A 72 17.70 -14.94 10.35
N MET A 73 18.42 -15.22 9.25
CA MET A 73 19.31 -16.38 9.12
C MET A 73 20.66 -16.01 8.45
N PRO A 74 21.46 -15.10 9.04
CA PRO A 74 22.68 -14.60 8.42
C PRO A 74 23.69 -15.70 8.09
N SER A 75 23.82 -16.71 8.96
CA SER A 75 24.78 -17.81 8.76
C SER A 75 24.49 -18.61 7.49
N GLU A 76 23.22 -18.90 7.20
CA GLU A 76 22.85 -19.61 5.99
C GLU A 76 23.08 -18.77 4.73
N MET A 77 22.74 -17.48 4.79
CA MET A 77 22.98 -16.55 3.68
C MET A 77 24.48 -16.38 3.39
N LEU A 78 25.33 -16.33 4.42
CA LEU A 78 26.78 -16.26 4.28
C LEU A 78 27.37 -17.54 3.67
N LYS A 79 26.92 -18.74 4.10
CA LYS A 79 27.35 -20.02 3.53
C LYS A 79 27.06 -20.10 2.02
N LEU A 80 25.99 -19.44 1.57
CA LEU A 80 25.58 -19.38 0.17
C LEU A 80 26.28 -18.28 -0.63
N GLY A 81 27.19 -17.53 -0.01
CA GLY A 81 27.95 -16.46 -0.65
C GLY A 81 27.19 -15.13 -0.79
N PHE A 82 26.07 -14.95 -0.08
CA PHE A 82 25.28 -13.73 -0.13
C PHE A 82 25.69 -12.70 0.94
N GLY A 83 26.95 -12.67 1.33
CA GLY A 83 27.48 -11.71 2.29
C GLY A 83 27.72 -10.31 1.71
N PRO A 84 27.87 -9.30 2.60
CA PRO A 84 28.25 -7.96 2.20
C PRO A 84 29.68 -7.92 1.67
N THR A 85 29.99 -6.87 0.91
CA THR A 85 31.38 -6.57 0.53
C THR A 85 32.18 -6.13 1.74
N GLN A 86 33.52 -6.01 1.62
CA GLN A 86 34.39 -5.49 2.67
C GLN A 86 33.98 -4.11 3.19
N GLY A 87 33.35 -3.29 2.34
CA GLY A 87 32.76 -2.00 2.71
C GLY A 87 31.37 -2.06 3.30
N GLY A 88 30.83 -3.25 3.59
CA GLY A 88 29.51 -3.43 4.21
C GLY A 88 28.31 -3.34 3.24
N SER A 89 28.54 -3.18 1.94
CA SER A 89 27.46 -3.07 0.95
C SER A 89 26.90 -4.43 0.54
N PHE A 90 25.56 -4.53 0.53
CA PHE A 90 24.83 -5.71 0.07
C PHE A 90 24.46 -5.67 -1.41
N PHE A 91 24.74 -4.61 -2.13
CA PHE A 91 24.31 -4.40 -3.50
C PHE A 91 24.62 -5.59 -4.43
N SER A 92 25.88 -6.07 -4.41
CA SER A 92 26.30 -7.19 -5.25
C SER A 92 25.71 -8.53 -4.80
N ALA A 93 25.50 -8.71 -3.49
CA ALA A 93 24.90 -9.93 -2.93
C ALA A 93 23.40 -10.00 -3.30
N GLU A 94 22.67 -8.89 -3.17
CA GLU A 94 21.28 -8.78 -3.60
C GLU A 94 21.13 -9.02 -5.11
N ALA A 95 22.04 -8.44 -5.92
CA ALA A 95 22.01 -8.65 -7.37
C ALA A 95 22.23 -10.13 -7.72
N ARG A 96 23.17 -10.83 -7.07
CA ARG A 96 23.37 -12.28 -7.24
C ARG A 96 22.15 -13.07 -6.78
N PHE A 97 21.56 -12.73 -5.65
CA PHE A 97 20.34 -13.38 -5.16
C PHE A 97 19.21 -13.24 -6.16
N MET A 98 18.99 -12.03 -6.69
CA MET A 98 18.00 -11.78 -7.74
C MET A 98 18.28 -12.57 -9.02
N ALA A 99 19.54 -12.70 -9.42
CA ALA A 99 19.90 -13.48 -10.61
C ALA A 99 19.64 -14.99 -10.43
N HIS A 100 19.81 -15.53 -9.21
CA HIS A 100 19.62 -16.96 -8.94
C HIS A 100 18.16 -17.34 -8.62
N TYR A 101 17.46 -16.49 -7.87
CA TYR A 101 16.18 -16.83 -7.28
C TYR A 101 15.04 -15.87 -7.65
N GLY A 102 15.36 -14.70 -8.18
CA GLY A 102 14.37 -13.73 -8.64
C GLY A 102 14.00 -13.86 -10.10
N CYS A 103 13.17 -12.95 -10.56
CA CYS A 103 12.84 -12.75 -11.96
C CYS A 103 13.48 -11.45 -12.46
N LEU A 104 14.18 -11.54 -13.58
CA LEU A 104 14.81 -10.40 -14.24
C LEU A 104 14.27 -10.31 -15.67
N ILE A 105 14.01 -9.10 -16.13
CA ILE A 105 13.58 -8.80 -17.51
C ILE A 105 14.64 -7.91 -18.14
N ASP A 106 15.18 -8.34 -19.29
CA ASP A 106 16.06 -7.53 -20.08
C ASP A 106 15.24 -6.72 -21.09
N VAL A 107 15.26 -5.40 -20.92
CA VAL A 107 14.57 -4.47 -21.81
C VAL A 107 15.57 -3.99 -22.86
N TYR A 108 15.37 -4.41 -24.08
CA TYR A 108 16.16 -3.98 -25.23
C TYR A 108 15.54 -2.74 -25.86
N LYS A 109 16.27 -1.63 -25.94
CA LYS A 109 15.86 -0.46 -26.70
C LYS A 109 16.35 -0.60 -28.14
N SER A 110 15.46 -0.93 -29.07
CA SER A 110 15.73 -0.81 -30.51
C SER A 110 15.85 0.68 -30.87
N GLN A 111 17.01 1.11 -31.34
CA GLN A 111 17.17 2.42 -31.94
C GLN A 111 16.90 2.27 -33.44
N GLU A 112 15.70 2.63 -33.87
CA GLU A 112 15.33 2.62 -35.30
C GLU A 112 16.09 3.63 -36.15
N ASN A 113 16.68 4.68 -35.58
CA ASN A 113 17.36 5.76 -36.31
C ASN A 113 18.66 6.22 -35.64
N GLY A 114 19.62 5.33 -35.42
CA GLY A 114 20.90 5.70 -34.84
C GLY A 114 22.07 5.41 -35.77
N THR A 115 22.71 6.44 -36.28
CA THR A 115 23.89 6.44 -37.16
C THR A 115 25.19 5.97 -36.49
N PHE A 116 25.15 5.36 -35.33
CA PHE A 116 26.35 4.89 -34.64
C PHE A 116 26.60 3.40 -34.90
N LYS A 117 27.33 3.14 -35.99
CA LYS A 117 27.95 1.84 -36.21
C LYS A 117 29.24 1.77 -35.38
N THR A 118 29.28 0.93 -34.34
CA THR A 118 30.57 0.53 -33.74
C THR A 118 31.14 -0.63 -34.57
N ALA A 119 32.45 -0.83 -34.53
CA ALA A 119 33.16 -1.91 -35.22
C ALA A 119 32.64 -3.34 -34.87
N ARG A 120 31.76 -3.49 -33.88
CA ARG A 120 31.12 -4.75 -33.39
C ARG A 120 29.61 -4.82 -33.66
N GLY A 121 29.05 -4.01 -34.55
CA GLY A 121 27.61 -4.03 -34.85
C GLY A 121 26.76 -3.06 -34.01
N LYS A 122 25.43 -3.11 -34.16
CA LYS A 122 24.48 -2.24 -33.46
C LYS A 122 24.60 -2.44 -31.95
N LYS A 123 24.95 -1.40 -31.20
CA LYS A 123 24.84 -1.42 -29.74
C LYS A 123 23.38 -1.37 -29.36
N VAL A 124 22.83 -2.50 -28.97
CA VAL A 124 21.51 -2.56 -28.31
C VAL A 124 21.74 -2.18 -26.86
N ALA A 125 21.17 -1.06 -26.43
CA ALA A 125 21.16 -0.71 -25.01
C ALA A 125 20.17 -1.64 -24.30
N SER A 126 20.67 -2.60 -23.54
CA SER A 126 19.84 -3.43 -22.66
C SER A 126 19.83 -2.83 -21.25
N GLN A 127 18.67 -2.81 -20.63
CA GLN A 127 18.53 -2.48 -19.23
C GLN A 127 17.83 -3.64 -18.55
N THR A 128 18.55 -4.34 -17.67
CA THR A 128 17.96 -5.38 -16.81
C THR A 128 17.12 -4.74 -15.71
N ARG A 129 15.87 -5.15 -15.59
CA ARG A 129 14.94 -4.70 -14.55
C ARG A 129 14.49 -5.89 -13.71
N LYS A 130 14.27 -5.64 -12.41
CA LYS A 130 13.62 -6.61 -11.53
C LYS A 130 12.17 -6.78 -11.96
N ALA A 131 11.70 -8.01 -12.01
CA ALA A 131 10.30 -8.37 -12.24
C ALA A 131 9.74 -9.11 -11.01
N PRO A 132 8.42 -9.08 -10.81
CA PRO A 132 7.79 -9.86 -9.76
C PRO A 132 8.03 -11.36 -9.95
N GLY A 133 8.28 -12.07 -8.86
CA GLY A 133 8.44 -13.52 -8.85
C GLY A 133 9.58 -13.99 -7.96
N PHE A 134 9.47 -15.25 -7.54
CA PHE A 134 10.47 -15.98 -6.79
C PHE A 134 10.54 -17.40 -7.35
N SER A 135 11.73 -17.90 -7.65
CA SER A 135 11.90 -19.18 -8.33
C SER A 135 11.49 -20.37 -7.45
N ALA A 136 11.09 -21.48 -8.08
CA ALA A 136 10.76 -22.72 -7.36
C ALA A 136 11.94 -23.21 -6.51
N THR A 137 13.18 -23.06 -7.00
CA THR A 137 14.39 -23.39 -6.25
C THR A 137 14.60 -22.50 -5.04
N GLY A 138 14.24 -21.20 -5.15
CA GLY A 138 14.25 -20.28 -4.02
C GLY A 138 13.20 -20.64 -2.97
N ILE A 139 11.99 -20.99 -3.38
CA ILE A 139 10.93 -21.47 -2.49
C ILE A 139 11.38 -22.73 -1.75
N ALA A 140 11.88 -23.72 -2.49
CA ALA A 140 12.35 -24.98 -1.90
C ALA A 140 13.49 -24.79 -0.89
N ARG A 141 14.35 -23.79 -1.10
CA ARG A 141 15.53 -23.58 -0.26
C ARG A 141 15.29 -22.69 0.95
N PHE A 142 14.53 -21.60 0.78
CA PHE A 142 14.42 -20.55 1.79
C PHE A 142 13.05 -20.48 2.46
N VAL A 143 12.03 -21.09 1.87
CA VAL A 143 10.67 -21.00 2.37
C VAL A 143 10.23 -22.34 2.96
N LEU A 144 10.18 -23.40 2.17
CA LEU A 144 9.64 -24.69 2.63
C LEU A 144 10.32 -25.26 3.90
N PRO A 145 11.65 -25.15 4.11
CA PRO A 145 12.27 -25.71 5.32
C PRO A 145 12.07 -24.85 6.57
N TYR A 146 11.67 -23.59 6.42
CA TYR A 146 11.69 -22.59 7.50
C TYR A 146 10.35 -21.91 7.75
N ALA A 147 9.35 -22.11 6.87
CA ALA A 147 8.07 -21.43 6.97
C ALA A 147 6.92 -22.40 7.18
N VAL A 148 6.00 -22.01 8.05
CA VAL A 148 4.70 -22.65 8.22
C VAL A 148 3.64 -21.67 7.74
N PHE A 149 2.77 -22.13 6.84
CA PHE A 149 1.63 -21.37 6.35
C PHE A 149 0.39 -21.83 7.11
N MET A 150 -0.23 -20.89 7.81
CA MET A 150 -1.47 -21.13 8.53
C MET A 150 -2.54 -20.19 7.99
N ARG A 151 -3.69 -20.74 7.67
CA ARG A 151 -4.90 -19.97 7.38
C ARG A 151 -5.70 -19.82 8.66
N LEU A 152 -6.49 -18.79 8.75
CA LEU A 152 -7.35 -18.60 9.91
C LEU A 152 -8.32 -19.78 10.09
N GLN A 153 -8.77 -20.40 8.99
CA GLN A 153 -9.57 -21.63 8.96
C GLN A 153 -8.85 -22.85 9.59
N ASP A 154 -7.51 -22.88 9.58
CA ASP A 154 -6.73 -23.97 10.16
C ASP A 154 -6.68 -23.91 11.70
N VAL A 155 -7.08 -22.76 12.29
CA VAL A 155 -7.00 -22.50 13.73
C VAL A 155 -8.30 -22.85 14.46
N GLY A 156 -9.43 -22.95 13.77
CA GLY A 156 -10.71 -23.38 14.33
C GLY A 156 -11.94 -22.87 13.60
N ASP A 157 -13.07 -23.48 13.89
CA ASP A 157 -14.38 -23.20 13.27
C ASP A 157 -15.15 -22.03 13.94
N VAL A 158 -14.45 -21.16 14.70
CA VAL A 158 -15.07 -20.13 15.55
C VAL A 158 -15.22 -18.78 14.85
N LEU A 159 -14.81 -18.69 13.60
CA LEU A 159 -14.87 -17.43 12.87
C LEU A 159 -16.28 -17.11 12.38
N PRO A 160 -16.72 -15.85 12.48
CA PRO A 160 -17.97 -15.44 11.89
C PRO A 160 -17.94 -15.59 10.35
N ASP A 161 -19.13 -15.77 9.77
CA ASP A 161 -19.25 -15.82 8.32
C ASP A 161 -18.73 -14.52 7.69
N TYR A 162 -17.89 -14.67 6.67
CA TYR A 162 -17.36 -13.55 5.89
C TYR A 162 -18.10 -13.45 4.56
N HIS A 163 -18.65 -12.28 4.29
CA HIS A 163 -19.33 -11.98 3.02
C HIS A 163 -18.65 -10.77 2.35
N GLU A 164 -18.27 -10.94 1.08
CA GLU A 164 -17.68 -9.89 0.27
C GLU A 164 -18.55 -9.63 -0.95
N GLU A 165 -18.91 -8.38 -1.18
CA GLU A 165 -19.74 -7.94 -2.29
C GLU A 165 -19.07 -6.80 -3.06
N THR A 166 -19.05 -6.92 -4.39
CA THR A 166 -18.64 -5.81 -5.27
C THR A 166 -19.87 -5.05 -5.75
N ARG A 167 -19.97 -3.78 -5.38
CA ARG A 167 -21.08 -2.90 -5.75
C ARG A 167 -20.71 -2.06 -6.97
N PHE A 168 -21.48 -2.19 -8.04
CA PHE A 168 -21.29 -1.43 -9.27
C PHE A 168 -22.25 -0.24 -9.29
N ILE A 169 -21.71 0.96 -9.15
CA ILE A 169 -22.48 2.21 -9.08
C ILE A 169 -22.28 2.98 -10.38
N PRO A 170 -23.33 3.11 -11.22
CA PRO A 170 -23.21 3.80 -12.49
C PRO A 170 -23.08 5.32 -12.29
N MET A 171 -22.27 5.95 -13.13
CA MET A 171 -22.23 7.40 -13.23
C MET A 171 -23.57 7.94 -13.79
N THR A 172 -23.99 9.12 -13.31
CA THR A 172 -25.12 9.83 -13.96
C THR A 172 -24.75 10.25 -15.39
N ALA A 173 -25.74 10.55 -16.22
CA ALA A 173 -25.51 10.99 -17.60
C ALA A 173 -24.63 12.25 -17.68
N VAL A 174 -24.78 13.17 -16.71
CA VAL A 174 -23.95 14.38 -16.60
C VAL A 174 -22.52 14.01 -16.27
N MET A 175 -22.29 13.12 -15.30
CA MET A 175 -20.95 12.61 -14.95
C MET A 175 -20.30 11.92 -16.14
N GLN A 176 -21.04 11.04 -16.84
CA GLN A 176 -20.51 10.31 -18.01
C GLN A 176 -20.05 11.28 -19.10
N THR A 177 -20.83 12.31 -19.39
CA THR A 177 -20.51 13.32 -20.39
C THR A 177 -19.26 14.10 -20.00
N ALA A 178 -19.18 14.56 -18.75
CA ALA A 178 -18.03 15.31 -18.25
C ALA A 178 -16.77 14.44 -18.18
N TYR A 179 -16.89 13.20 -17.72
CA TYR A 179 -15.79 12.24 -17.67
C TYR A 179 -15.27 11.92 -19.08
N HIS A 180 -16.15 11.73 -20.05
CA HIS A 180 -15.74 11.47 -21.42
C HIS A 180 -14.95 12.64 -22.00
N ARG A 181 -15.40 13.88 -21.79
CA ARG A 181 -14.68 15.09 -22.22
C ARG A 181 -13.27 15.16 -21.58
N LEU A 182 -13.20 14.93 -20.28
CA LEU A 182 -11.96 14.92 -19.51
C LEU A 182 -10.99 13.84 -20.05
N ASN A 183 -11.51 12.61 -20.26
CA ASN A 183 -10.71 11.49 -20.77
C ASN A 183 -10.18 11.76 -22.18
N VAL A 184 -11.00 12.31 -23.07
CA VAL A 184 -10.55 12.68 -24.44
C VAL A 184 -9.47 13.77 -24.39
N CYS A 185 -9.67 14.80 -23.58
CA CYS A 185 -8.71 15.90 -23.44
C CYS A 185 -7.36 15.40 -22.91
N LEU A 186 -7.36 14.74 -21.75
CA LEU A 186 -6.15 14.22 -21.11
C LEU A 186 -5.48 13.09 -21.92
N GLY A 187 -6.28 12.22 -22.53
CA GLY A 187 -5.81 11.13 -23.38
C GLY A 187 -5.09 11.64 -24.64
N ASN A 188 -5.57 12.74 -25.23
CA ASN A 188 -4.90 13.38 -26.39
C ASN A 188 -3.56 13.97 -25.95
N ARG A 189 -3.51 14.69 -24.84
CA ARG A 189 -2.28 15.25 -24.27
C ARG A 189 -1.25 14.16 -23.96
N LEU A 190 -1.70 13.05 -23.34
CA LEU A 190 -0.84 11.91 -23.02
C LEU A 190 -0.29 11.26 -24.30
N ARG A 191 -1.13 11.01 -25.31
CA ARG A 191 -0.68 10.43 -26.60
C ARG A 191 0.38 11.30 -27.28
N THR A 192 0.19 12.61 -27.29
CA THR A 192 1.17 13.56 -27.83
C THR A 192 2.49 13.50 -27.06
N ALA A 193 2.45 13.52 -25.73
CA ALA A 193 3.65 13.40 -24.90
C ALA A 193 4.41 12.08 -25.15
N LEU A 194 3.69 10.96 -25.19
CA LEU A 194 4.27 9.63 -25.45
C LEU A 194 4.91 9.54 -26.85
N ALA A 195 4.32 10.17 -27.87
CA ALA A 195 4.90 10.25 -29.22
C ALA A 195 6.26 10.97 -29.19
N HIS A 196 6.45 11.92 -28.28
CA HIS A 196 7.73 12.61 -28.04
C HIS A 196 8.60 11.90 -26.98
N ARG A 197 8.25 10.66 -26.58
CA ARG A 197 8.94 9.88 -25.52
C ARG A 197 8.94 10.53 -24.15
N ASP A 198 7.98 11.40 -23.88
CA ASP A 198 7.77 12.00 -22.57
C ASP A 198 6.69 11.24 -21.80
N ASN A 199 7.10 10.57 -20.72
CA ASN A 199 6.21 9.80 -19.83
C ASN A 199 5.72 10.63 -18.64
N SER A 200 6.03 11.93 -18.55
CA SER A 200 5.73 12.76 -17.40
C SER A 200 4.24 12.88 -17.09
N LEU A 201 3.39 12.80 -18.11
CA LEU A 201 1.94 12.89 -17.97
C LEU A 201 1.24 11.60 -17.57
N THR A 202 1.90 10.43 -17.71
CA THR A 202 1.25 9.13 -17.49
C THR A 202 0.63 9.02 -16.09
N GLY A 203 1.41 9.35 -15.05
CA GLY A 203 0.93 9.29 -13.66
C GLY A 203 -0.18 10.30 -13.38
N VAL A 204 -0.06 11.51 -13.90
CA VAL A 204 -1.07 12.56 -13.72
C VAL A 204 -2.40 12.17 -14.34
N VAL A 205 -2.38 11.72 -15.60
CA VAL A 205 -3.60 11.36 -16.36
C VAL A 205 -4.30 10.17 -15.69
N ILE A 206 -3.56 9.11 -15.37
CA ILE A 206 -4.15 7.93 -14.71
C ILE A 206 -4.74 8.32 -13.35
N ASN A 207 -4.00 9.06 -12.51
CA ASN A 207 -4.48 9.47 -11.20
C ASN A 207 -5.74 10.34 -11.28
N VAL A 208 -5.79 11.29 -12.22
CA VAL A 208 -6.95 12.17 -12.40
C VAL A 208 -8.16 11.36 -12.84
N LEU A 209 -8.02 10.50 -13.86
CA LEU A 209 -9.14 9.72 -14.40
C LEU A 209 -9.69 8.71 -13.38
N LEU A 210 -8.85 8.13 -12.53
CA LEU A 210 -9.30 7.23 -11.46
C LEU A 210 -9.98 7.98 -10.30
N ARG A 211 -9.48 9.17 -9.97
CA ARG A 211 -9.97 9.96 -8.84
C ARG A 211 -11.24 10.75 -9.17
N TRP A 212 -11.33 11.30 -10.37
CA TRP A 212 -12.35 12.28 -10.72
C TRP A 212 -13.79 11.82 -10.46
N PRO A 213 -14.18 10.55 -10.69
CA PRO A 213 -15.54 10.10 -10.34
C PRO A 213 -15.90 10.28 -8.87
N ASP A 214 -14.93 10.25 -7.99
CA ASP A 214 -15.10 10.39 -6.53
C ASP A 214 -14.91 11.84 -6.06
N THR A 215 -14.42 12.74 -6.91
CA THR A 215 -14.12 14.13 -6.56
C THR A 215 -14.81 15.17 -7.45
N CYS A 216 -15.70 14.74 -8.33
CA CYS A 216 -16.42 15.58 -9.31
C CYS A 216 -17.39 16.60 -8.67
N PHE A 217 -17.54 16.59 -7.37
CA PHE A 217 -18.22 17.63 -6.59
C PHE A 217 -17.37 18.89 -6.41
N ARG A 218 -16.12 18.93 -6.90
CA ARG A 218 -15.25 20.10 -6.88
C ARG A 218 -14.80 20.45 -8.29
N ALA A 219 -14.72 21.75 -8.55
CA ALA A 219 -14.02 22.24 -9.73
C ALA A 219 -12.52 22.01 -9.56
N GLU A 220 -11.85 21.61 -10.64
CA GLU A 220 -10.42 21.32 -10.62
C GLU A 220 -9.73 21.80 -11.90
N THR A 221 -8.54 22.40 -11.73
CA THR A 221 -7.62 22.72 -12.81
C THR A 221 -6.45 21.73 -12.77
N ILE A 222 -6.32 20.91 -13.81
CA ILE A 222 -5.27 19.90 -13.96
C ILE A 222 -4.11 20.53 -14.73
N THR A 223 -2.93 20.56 -14.12
CA THR A 223 -1.74 21.18 -14.71
C THR A 223 -0.63 20.16 -14.98
N HIS A 224 0.28 20.54 -15.86
CA HIS A 224 1.46 19.72 -16.16
C HIS A 224 2.38 19.62 -14.90
N PRO A 225 2.92 18.44 -14.57
CA PRO A 225 3.68 18.22 -13.32
C PRO A 225 5.00 19.03 -13.26
N ARG A 226 5.56 19.41 -14.41
CA ARG A 226 6.80 20.20 -14.50
C ARG A 226 6.57 21.67 -14.78
N ASP A 227 5.38 22.04 -15.25
CA ASP A 227 5.01 23.43 -15.55
C ASP A 227 3.56 23.69 -15.18
N ARG A 228 3.36 24.33 -14.04
CA ARG A 228 2.02 24.66 -13.52
C ARG A 228 1.25 25.70 -14.38
N ARG A 229 1.89 26.33 -15.34
CA ARG A 229 1.24 27.26 -16.27
C ARG A 229 0.62 26.54 -17.46
N ASP A 230 1.09 25.32 -17.78
CA ASP A 230 0.49 24.47 -18.80
C ASP A 230 -0.74 23.75 -18.20
N ILE A 231 -1.92 24.28 -18.50
CA ILE A 231 -3.21 23.71 -18.11
C ILE A 231 -3.55 22.57 -19.06
N LEU A 232 -3.64 21.36 -18.53
CA LEU A 232 -3.97 20.17 -19.29
C LEU A 232 -5.48 20.01 -19.49
N ALA A 233 -6.28 20.30 -18.47
CA ALA A 233 -7.74 20.27 -18.49
C ALA A 233 -8.31 21.07 -17.30
N GLU A 234 -9.58 21.45 -17.43
CA GLU A 234 -10.38 22.05 -16.35
C GLU A 234 -11.70 21.33 -16.25
N THR A 235 -12.18 21.13 -15.03
CA THR A 235 -13.49 20.53 -14.74
C THR A 235 -14.30 21.41 -13.81
N ALA A 236 -15.57 21.56 -14.07
CA ALA A 236 -16.51 22.22 -13.15
C ALA A 236 -16.96 21.24 -12.06
N SER A 237 -17.46 21.78 -10.94
CA SER A 237 -18.23 21.02 -9.96
C SER A 237 -19.54 20.55 -10.57
N LEU A 238 -19.88 19.27 -10.39
CA LEU A 238 -21.14 18.69 -10.87
C LEU A 238 -22.22 18.54 -9.78
N PHE A 239 -21.81 18.62 -8.52
CA PHE A 239 -22.70 18.44 -7.38
C PHE A 239 -22.55 19.59 -6.40
N ALA A 240 -23.63 20.01 -5.79
CA ALA A 240 -23.61 20.96 -4.69
C ALA A 240 -23.04 20.31 -3.42
N ASP A 241 -22.72 21.12 -2.41
CA ASP A 241 -22.08 20.62 -1.19
C ASP A 241 -23.00 19.70 -0.37
N ASP A 242 -24.32 19.86 -0.50
CA ASP A 242 -25.37 19.11 0.16
C ASP A 242 -25.94 17.95 -0.69
N ALA A 243 -25.55 17.87 -1.96
CA ALA A 243 -26.02 16.85 -2.88
C ALA A 243 -25.00 15.70 -3.00
N PRO A 244 -25.33 14.47 -2.58
CA PRO A 244 -24.41 13.34 -2.69
C PRO A 244 -24.20 12.91 -4.15
N THR A 245 -22.99 12.48 -4.48
CA THR A 245 -22.71 11.73 -5.70
C THR A 245 -23.37 10.33 -5.62
N PRO A 246 -23.54 9.60 -6.72
CA PRO A 246 -24.12 8.26 -6.68
C PRO A 246 -23.41 7.30 -5.70
N LYS A 247 -22.08 7.37 -5.62
CA LYS A 247 -21.31 6.54 -4.69
C LYS A 247 -21.49 6.98 -3.24
N GLU A 248 -21.54 8.30 -2.99
CA GLU A 248 -21.81 8.82 -1.65
C GLU A 248 -23.24 8.46 -1.18
N ALA A 249 -24.21 8.48 -2.07
CA ALA A 249 -25.58 8.04 -1.77
C ALA A 249 -25.61 6.54 -1.40
N ASP A 250 -24.93 5.69 -2.17
CA ASP A 250 -24.88 4.25 -1.92
C ASP A 250 -24.24 3.92 -0.57
N VAL A 251 -23.14 4.57 -0.20
CA VAL A 251 -22.51 4.34 1.11
C VAL A 251 -23.36 4.86 2.27
N ILE A 252 -24.07 5.98 2.08
CA ILE A 252 -24.99 6.51 3.08
C ILE A 252 -26.15 5.53 3.30
N ASP A 253 -26.75 5.03 2.23
CA ASP A 253 -27.85 4.06 2.29
C ASP A 253 -27.41 2.77 3.00
N LEU A 254 -26.21 2.25 2.69
CA LEU A 254 -25.66 1.11 3.42
C LEU A 254 -25.50 1.42 4.91
N CYS A 255 -24.94 2.57 5.26
CA CYS A 255 -24.73 2.94 6.66
C CYS A 255 -26.06 3.09 7.43
N LEU A 256 -27.11 3.58 6.78
CA LEU A 256 -28.44 3.65 7.37
C LEU A 256 -29.05 2.26 7.61
N GLN A 257 -28.89 1.33 6.66
CA GLN A 257 -29.32 -0.06 6.80
C GLN A 257 -28.59 -0.77 7.95
N GLU A 258 -27.28 -0.61 8.02
CA GLU A 258 -26.44 -1.20 9.08
C GLU A 258 -26.82 -0.63 10.47
N LYS A 259 -27.03 0.69 10.56
CA LYS A 259 -27.50 1.34 11.79
C LYS A 259 -28.84 0.78 12.27
N GLN A 260 -29.79 0.53 11.38
CA GLN A 260 -31.08 -0.09 11.73
C GLN A 260 -30.92 -1.48 12.32
N GLN A 261 -29.86 -2.19 11.94
CA GLN A 261 -29.49 -3.50 12.46
C GLN A 261 -28.57 -3.43 13.69
N GLY A 262 -28.32 -2.23 14.21
CA GLY A 262 -27.44 -2.01 15.35
C GLY A 262 -25.94 -2.21 15.08
N ARG A 263 -25.54 -2.23 13.81
CA ARG A 263 -24.13 -2.42 13.40
C ARG A 263 -23.50 -1.09 12.99
N ARG A 264 -22.21 -0.96 13.33
CA ARG A 264 -21.39 0.19 12.92
C ARG A 264 -20.66 -0.13 11.61
N VAL A 265 -20.34 0.93 10.86
CA VAL A 265 -19.66 0.81 9.57
C VAL A 265 -18.33 1.51 9.59
N LEU A 266 -17.30 0.85 9.05
CA LEU A 266 -16.00 1.42 8.76
C LEU A 266 -15.95 1.80 7.28
N VAL A 267 -15.76 3.08 6.96
CA VAL A 267 -15.70 3.57 5.59
C VAL A 267 -14.28 4.00 5.24
N TYR A 268 -13.70 3.34 4.25
CA TYR A 268 -12.38 3.69 3.74
C TYR A 268 -12.45 4.63 2.55
N THR A 269 -11.71 5.74 2.63
CA THR A 269 -11.50 6.69 1.53
C THR A 269 -10.04 7.06 1.40
N VAL A 270 -9.53 7.10 0.16
CA VAL A 270 -8.11 7.36 -0.14
C VAL A 270 -7.84 8.84 -0.38
N TYR A 271 -8.80 9.59 -0.91
CA TYR A 271 -8.60 10.98 -1.31
C TYR A 271 -8.88 11.98 -0.18
N THR A 272 -8.11 11.83 0.93
CA THR A 272 -8.28 12.59 2.18
C THR A 272 -7.47 13.89 2.24
N GLY A 273 -6.61 14.16 1.26
CA GLY A 273 -5.77 15.37 1.18
C GLY A 273 -6.54 16.60 0.68
N GLY A 274 -6.06 17.25 -0.37
CA GLY A 274 -6.66 18.48 -0.93
C GLY A 274 -8.12 18.36 -1.40
N HIS A 275 -8.58 17.15 -1.72
CA HIS A 275 -9.98 16.89 -2.10
C HIS A 275 -10.90 16.68 -0.91
N ASP A 276 -10.35 16.30 0.24
CA ASP A 276 -11.04 16.11 1.54
C ASP A 276 -12.41 15.40 1.45
N THR A 277 -12.42 14.27 0.73
CA THR A 277 -13.61 13.43 0.57
C THR A 277 -14.17 12.96 1.92
N ALA A 278 -13.30 12.75 2.91
CA ALA A 278 -13.71 12.27 4.23
C ALA A 278 -14.56 13.31 5.00
N THR A 279 -14.19 14.59 4.96
CA THR A 279 -14.98 15.64 5.61
C THR A 279 -16.34 15.83 4.94
N ARG A 280 -16.34 15.84 3.60
CA ARG A 280 -17.58 15.93 2.84
C ARG A 280 -18.50 14.77 3.16
N LEU A 281 -18.00 13.54 3.12
CA LEU A 281 -18.79 12.35 3.42
C LEU A 281 -19.35 12.39 4.84
N ARG A 282 -18.56 12.82 5.83
CA ARG A 282 -19.04 13.03 7.20
C ARG A 282 -20.21 14.02 7.26
N GLN A 283 -20.10 15.18 6.56
CA GLN A 283 -21.14 16.19 6.52
C GLN A 283 -22.46 15.65 5.91
N LEU A 284 -22.34 14.96 4.78
CA LEU A 284 -23.50 14.32 4.14
C LEU A 284 -24.14 13.26 5.06
N MET A 285 -23.35 12.41 5.70
CA MET A 285 -23.86 11.41 6.66
C MET A 285 -24.59 12.06 7.84
N GLN A 286 -24.04 13.17 8.37
CA GLN A 286 -24.67 13.91 9.45
C GLN A 286 -26.02 14.52 9.04
N GLN A 287 -26.15 15.03 7.81
CA GLN A 287 -27.42 15.51 7.25
C GLN A 287 -28.48 14.40 7.17
N HIS A 288 -28.06 13.14 6.99
CA HIS A 288 -28.93 11.96 6.97
C HIS A 288 -29.10 11.30 8.35
N GLY A 289 -28.69 11.97 9.45
CA GLY A 289 -28.89 11.47 10.82
C GLY A 289 -27.93 10.38 11.26
N LEU A 290 -26.79 10.22 10.59
CA LEU A 290 -25.70 9.33 10.98
C LEU A 290 -24.67 10.09 11.82
N LYS A 291 -24.24 9.52 12.93
CA LYS A 291 -23.11 10.02 13.72
C LYS A 291 -21.82 9.49 13.12
N ALA A 292 -21.11 10.33 12.38
CA ALA A 292 -19.87 9.95 11.70
C ALA A 292 -18.66 10.70 12.25
N ALA A 293 -17.56 9.97 12.50
CA ALA A 293 -16.26 10.50 12.90
C ALA A 293 -15.20 10.24 11.81
N VAL A 294 -14.20 11.13 11.71
CA VAL A 294 -13.10 11.01 10.75
C VAL A 294 -11.78 10.86 11.49
N LEU A 295 -11.14 9.70 11.37
CA LEU A 295 -9.78 9.51 11.86
C LEU A 295 -8.79 10.09 10.84
N ARG A 296 -7.96 11.03 11.31
CA ARG A 296 -6.97 11.73 10.51
C ARG A 296 -5.53 11.40 10.92
N SER A 297 -4.58 11.66 10.03
CA SER A 297 -3.14 11.52 10.31
C SER A 297 -2.62 12.43 11.41
N THR A 298 -3.39 13.43 11.84
CA THR A 298 -3.07 14.28 12.99
C THR A 298 -3.14 13.55 14.33
N VAL A 299 -3.89 12.43 14.39
CA VAL A 299 -3.87 11.53 15.54
C VAL A 299 -2.64 10.64 15.41
N SER A 300 -1.74 10.69 16.41
CA SER A 300 -0.53 9.88 16.44
C SER A 300 -0.87 8.39 16.43
N SER A 301 0.03 7.55 15.90
CA SER A 301 -0.20 6.09 15.83
C SER A 301 -0.58 5.50 17.17
N ASP A 302 0.10 5.92 18.23
CA ASP A 302 -0.06 5.38 19.58
C ASP A 302 -1.39 5.80 20.25
N ALA A 303 -1.99 6.91 19.80
CA ALA A 303 -3.25 7.43 20.33
C ALA A 303 -4.48 7.01 19.51
N ARG A 304 -4.31 6.29 18.40
CA ARG A 304 -5.45 5.96 17.51
C ARG A 304 -6.42 4.98 18.14
N GLU A 305 -5.91 3.99 18.85
CA GLU A 305 -6.74 2.98 19.51
C GLU A 305 -7.64 3.62 20.55
N ASP A 306 -7.06 4.42 21.45
CA ASP A 306 -7.80 5.15 22.47
C ASP A 306 -8.81 6.13 21.86
N TRP A 307 -8.40 6.83 20.79
CA TRP A 307 -9.29 7.76 20.11
C TRP A 307 -10.49 7.04 19.47
N ILE A 308 -10.28 5.86 18.85
CA ILE A 308 -11.37 5.06 18.27
C ILE A 308 -12.29 4.54 19.37
N ALA A 309 -11.74 4.04 20.47
CA ALA A 309 -12.52 3.56 21.62
C ALA A 309 -13.42 4.68 22.18
N ASP A 310 -12.88 5.89 22.35
CA ASP A 310 -13.63 7.07 22.78
C ASP A 310 -14.79 7.39 21.83
N GLN A 311 -14.56 7.36 20.50
CA GLN A 311 -15.63 7.57 19.52
C GLN A 311 -16.73 6.50 19.61
N VAL A 312 -16.33 5.24 19.82
CA VAL A 312 -17.28 4.12 19.99
C VAL A 312 -18.13 4.30 21.26
N GLU A 313 -17.53 4.73 22.39
CA GLU A 313 -18.24 5.05 23.63
C GLU A 313 -19.22 6.21 23.44
N HIS A 314 -18.87 7.22 22.63
CA HIS A 314 -19.77 8.32 22.27
C HIS A 314 -20.86 7.92 21.26
N GLY A 315 -20.92 6.65 20.88
CA GLY A 315 -21.98 6.06 20.08
C GLY A 315 -21.98 6.49 18.63
N ILE A 316 -20.82 6.52 17.98
CA ILE A 316 -20.74 6.74 16.52
C ILE A 316 -21.39 5.58 15.77
N ASP A 317 -21.98 5.88 14.62
CA ASP A 317 -22.49 4.92 13.66
C ASP A 317 -21.44 4.55 12.62
N VAL A 318 -20.60 5.53 12.23
CA VAL A 318 -19.67 5.40 11.10
C VAL A 318 -18.29 5.98 11.45
N LEU A 319 -17.25 5.19 11.22
CA LEU A 319 -15.86 5.65 11.26
C LEU A 319 -15.35 5.80 9.82
N ILE A 320 -14.90 6.99 9.45
CA ILE A 320 -14.32 7.27 8.13
C ILE A 320 -12.82 7.44 8.28
N THR A 321 -12.01 6.74 7.48
CA THR A 321 -10.55 6.85 7.55
C THR A 321 -9.86 6.48 6.24
N ASN A 322 -8.58 6.80 6.14
CA ASN A 322 -7.71 6.27 5.10
C ASN A 322 -7.19 4.88 5.53
N PRO A 323 -7.25 3.84 4.68
CA PRO A 323 -6.77 2.51 5.02
C PRO A 323 -5.29 2.48 5.47
N GLU A 324 -4.46 3.41 5.00
CA GLU A 324 -3.06 3.54 5.43
C GLU A 324 -2.89 3.90 6.92
N LEU A 325 -3.90 4.51 7.54
CA LEU A 325 -3.84 4.89 8.96
C LEU A 325 -4.12 3.72 9.90
N VAL A 326 -4.79 2.69 9.42
CA VAL A 326 -5.27 1.56 10.25
C VAL A 326 -4.72 0.20 9.78
N LYS A 327 -3.78 0.20 8.83
CA LYS A 327 -3.23 -1.05 8.27
C LYS A 327 -2.45 -1.89 9.28
N THR A 328 -1.90 -1.29 10.34
CA THR A 328 -1.09 -1.99 11.34
C THR A 328 -1.59 -1.70 12.75
N GLY A 329 -1.61 -2.73 13.60
CA GLY A 329 -1.72 -2.63 15.06
C GLY A 329 -3.07 -2.15 15.62
N LEU A 330 -4.13 -2.04 14.82
CA LEU A 330 -5.44 -1.62 15.31
C LEU A 330 -6.46 -2.75 15.17
N ASP A 331 -7.24 -2.98 16.19
CA ASP A 331 -8.37 -3.88 16.21
C ASP A 331 -9.68 -3.08 16.04
N LEU A 332 -10.46 -3.39 15.02
CA LEU A 332 -11.66 -2.65 14.62
C LEU A 332 -12.93 -3.50 14.67
N LEU A 333 -12.95 -4.51 15.57
CA LEU A 333 -14.10 -5.44 15.76
C LEU A 333 -15.42 -4.72 16.07
N ALA A 334 -15.35 -3.48 16.58
CA ALA A 334 -16.54 -2.67 16.79
C ALA A 334 -17.28 -2.29 15.50
N PHE A 335 -16.64 -2.49 14.33
CA PHE A 335 -17.16 -2.14 13.01
C PHE A 335 -17.25 -3.39 12.12
N PRO A 336 -18.28 -4.22 12.26
CA PRO A 336 -18.39 -5.50 11.54
C PRO A 336 -18.60 -5.35 10.03
N THR A 337 -18.98 -4.16 9.55
CA THR A 337 -19.15 -3.87 8.14
C THR A 337 -18.12 -2.86 7.66
N ILE A 338 -17.43 -3.20 6.56
CA ILE A 338 -16.44 -2.33 5.93
C ILE A 338 -16.92 -1.93 4.53
N TYR A 339 -16.85 -0.65 4.22
CA TYR A 339 -17.09 -0.13 2.88
C TYR A 339 -15.84 0.55 2.32
N PHE A 340 -15.33 0.07 1.20
CA PHE A 340 -14.23 0.71 0.47
C PHE A 340 -14.80 1.64 -0.60
N CYS A 341 -14.76 2.96 -0.39
CA CYS A 341 -15.08 3.92 -1.45
C CYS A 341 -14.05 3.83 -2.59
N GLN A 342 -12.77 3.66 -2.24
CA GLN A 342 -11.68 3.39 -3.16
C GLN A 342 -10.71 2.40 -2.51
N THR A 343 -10.20 1.46 -3.31
CA THR A 343 -9.22 0.46 -2.84
C THR A 343 -7.77 0.96 -2.89
N GLY A 344 -7.53 2.08 -3.60
CA GLY A 344 -6.16 2.54 -3.88
C GLY A 344 -5.42 1.63 -4.87
N TYR A 345 -4.11 1.84 -5.01
CA TYR A 345 -3.25 1.04 -5.90
C TYR A 345 -2.58 -0.13 -5.20
N ASN A 346 -2.55 -0.12 -3.88
CA ASN A 346 -1.85 -1.11 -3.09
C ASN A 346 -2.84 -2.18 -2.60
N VAL A 347 -2.90 -3.28 -3.35
CA VAL A 347 -3.75 -4.44 -3.01
C VAL A 347 -3.43 -4.98 -1.61
N TYR A 348 -2.17 -4.87 -1.20
CA TYR A 348 -1.73 -5.30 0.12
C TYR A 348 -2.36 -4.46 1.24
N THR A 349 -2.33 -3.13 1.13
CA THR A 349 -3.01 -2.24 2.09
C THR A 349 -4.51 -2.53 2.15
N ALA A 350 -5.16 -2.74 1.02
CA ALA A 350 -6.57 -3.09 0.97
C ALA A 350 -6.86 -4.44 1.67
N ALA A 351 -6.04 -5.46 1.40
CA ALA A 351 -6.17 -6.78 2.02
C ALA A 351 -5.92 -6.76 3.53
N GLN A 352 -4.97 -5.96 4.03
CA GLN A 352 -4.76 -5.77 5.46
C GLN A 352 -5.91 -5.01 6.11
N ALA A 353 -6.37 -3.93 5.48
CA ALA A 353 -7.46 -3.11 6.00
C ALA A 353 -8.79 -3.89 6.04
N SER A 354 -9.05 -4.80 5.09
CA SER A 354 -10.26 -5.62 5.07
C SER A 354 -10.34 -6.64 6.23
N ARG A 355 -9.20 -7.00 6.81
CA ARG A 355 -9.13 -8.00 7.89
C ARG A 355 -9.14 -7.40 9.30
N ARG A 356 -9.30 -6.08 9.45
CA ARG A 356 -9.26 -5.42 10.75
C ARG A 356 -10.56 -5.55 11.57
N SER A 357 -11.64 -5.90 10.90
CA SER A 357 -12.97 -6.07 11.52
C SER A 357 -13.41 -7.53 11.64
N TRP A 358 -12.50 -8.47 11.35
CA TRP A 358 -12.79 -9.90 11.27
C TRP A 358 -11.73 -10.76 11.92
#